data_3d93c5f9c89b0f33d3dce9c928330955
#
_entry.id   3d93c5f9c89b0f33d3dce9c928330955
#
_cell.length_a   1.000
_cell.length_b   1.000
_cell.length_c   1.000
_cell.angle_alpha   90.00
_cell.angle_beta   90.00
_cell.angle_gamma   90.00
#
_symmetry.space_group_name_H-M   'P 1'
#
loop_
_entity.id
_entity.type
_entity.pdbx_description
1 polymer ?
#
loop_
_entity_poly.entity_id
_entity_poly.type
_entity_poly.pdbx_seq_one_letter_code
_entity_poly.pdbx_strand_id
1 'polypeptide(L)'
;MRTLIISLAWCLCSITAWAVENYPYKSDYLWVAVPDHADWIYRTGEQATVEVQFYKYGIPRDGIVEYGIGNDLMADDTTGKAELKSGRCTIKMGTAGKPCFRDLRLRLRLDGTTYQHHVKIGFSPEKIRPYTQQPKDFLQFWSEALKANRKFPLRYTRELQPELSNDKTDCYLIKLELNRHHQS
;
A
#
# COMPACT_ATOMS: atom_id res chain seq x y z
N MET A 1 -55.85 10.77 -13.81
CA MET A 1 -54.86 9.70 -13.98
C MET A 1 -53.54 10.16 -14.65
N ARG A 2 -53.57 10.91 -15.74
CA ARG A 2 -52.31 11.41 -16.41
C ARG A 2 -51.44 12.30 -15.53
N THR A 3 -52.00 13.18 -14.71
CA THR A 3 -51.29 14.06 -13.78
C THR A 3 -50.60 13.30 -12.63
N LEU A 4 -51.21 12.21 -12.14
CA LEU A 4 -50.68 11.37 -11.08
C LEU A 4 -49.46 10.57 -11.57
N ILE A 5 -49.44 10.12 -12.81
CA ILE A 5 -48.31 9.39 -13.42
C ILE A 5 -47.11 10.32 -13.62
N ILE A 6 -47.34 11.57 -14.01
CA ILE A 6 -46.28 12.58 -14.20
C ILE A 6 -45.63 12.94 -12.85
N SER A 7 -46.44 13.09 -11.78
CA SER A 7 -45.93 13.37 -10.44
C SER A 7 -45.08 12.20 -9.89
N LEU A 8 -45.49 10.95 -10.16
CA LEU A 8 -44.76 9.75 -9.74
C LEU A 8 -43.40 9.61 -10.49
N ALA A 9 -43.39 9.96 -11.79
CA ALA A 9 -42.16 9.97 -12.59
C ALA A 9 -41.16 11.04 -12.11
N TRP A 10 -41.62 12.20 -11.67
CA TRP A 10 -40.75 13.24 -11.08
C TRP A 10 -40.18 12.83 -9.71
N CYS A 11 -40.96 12.14 -8.86
CA CYS A 11 -40.44 11.60 -7.58
C CYS A 11 -39.40 10.52 -7.79
N LEU A 12 -39.53 9.67 -8.83
CA LEU A 12 -38.52 8.64 -9.13
C LEU A 12 -37.21 9.23 -9.68
N CYS A 13 -37.25 10.32 -10.43
CA CYS A 13 -36.06 11.03 -10.90
C CYS A 13 -35.29 11.75 -9.79
N SER A 14 -35.95 12.18 -8.72
CA SER A 14 -35.29 12.87 -7.60
C SER A 14 -34.56 11.94 -6.63
N ILE A 15 -34.82 10.64 -6.67
CA ILE A 15 -34.12 9.66 -5.79
C ILE A 15 -32.74 9.30 -6.34
N THR A 16 -32.44 9.54 -7.61
CA THR A 16 -31.15 9.20 -8.22
C THR A 16 -30.08 10.28 -8.05
N ALA A 17 -30.41 11.43 -7.47
CA ALA A 17 -29.47 12.56 -7.34
C ALA A 17 -28.60 12.55 -6.06
N TRP A 18 -28.75 11.54 -5.22
CA TRP A 18 -27.89 11.37 -4.02
C TRP A 18 -26.85 10.28 -4.23
N ALA A 19 -26.25 10.22 -5.42
CA ALA A 19 -25.05 9.43 -5.64
C ALA A 19 -23.90 10.13 -4.93
N VAL A 20 -23.57 9.58 -3.80
CA VAL A 20 -22.39 9.74 -2.93
C VAL A 20 -21.27 10.55 -3.59
N GLU A 21 -21.26 11.85 -3.34
CA GLU A 21 -20.26 12.79 -3.84
C GLU A 21 -18.92 12.72 -3.12
N ASN A 22 -18.82 11.87 -2.09
CA ASN A 22 -17.69 11.79 -1.15
C ASN A 22 -17.04 10.43 -1.02
N TYR A 23 -16.96 9.65 -2.10
CA TYR A 23 -16.05 8.50 -2.10
C TYR A 23 -14.66 8.99 -2.56
N PRO A 24 -13.65 9.06 -1.66
CA PRO A 24 -12.35 9.66 -1.98
C PRO A 24 -11.53 8.86 -3.01
N TYR A 25 -11.97 7.66 -3.39
CA TYR A 25 -11.28 6.79 -4.34
C TYR A 25 -12.26 6.14 -5.33
N LYS A 26 -12.49 6.80 -6.45
CA LYS A 26 -13.07 6.13 -7.63
C LYS A 26 -11.92 5.56 -8.45
N SER A 27 -11.52 4.34 -8.18
CA SER A 27 -10.65 3.61 -9.10
C SER A 27 -11.51 2.96 -10.16
N ASP A 28 -11.21 3.22 -11.42
CA ASP A 28 -11.85 2.59 -12.57
C ASP A 28 -11.28 1.19 -12.85
N TYR A 29 -10.27 0.77 -12.12
CA TYR A 29 -9.62 -0.54 -12.24
C TYR A 29 -9.38 -1.20 -10.89
N LEU A 30 -9.25 -2.52 -10.92
CA LEU A 30 -8.96 -3.35 -9.77
C LEU A 30 -7.96 -4.43 -10.16
N TRP A 31 -6.87 -4.53 -9.40
CA TRP A 31 -6.01 -5.69 -9.35
C TRP A 31 -6.44 -6.58 -8.19
N VAL A 32 -6.49 -7.90 -8.44
CA VAL A 32 -6.66 -8.91 -7.41
C VAL A 32 -5.49 -9.87 -7.52
N ALA A 33 -4.78 -10.10 -6.43
CA ALA A 33 -3.68 -11.05 -6.37
C ALA A 33 -3.94 -12.02 -5.23
N VAL A 34 -3.97 -13.31 -5.58
CA VAL A 34 -4.31 -14.39 -4.65
C VAL A 34 -3.17 -15.40 -4.66
N PRO A 35 -2.29 -15.39 -3.65
CA PRO A 35 -1.33 -16.47 -3.45
C PRO A 35 -2.02 -17.80 -3.17
N ASP A 36 -1.39 -18.91 -3.53
CA ASP A 36 -1.87 -20.27 -3.24
C ASP A 36 -1.85 -20.63 -1.74
N HIS A 37 -1.19 -19.80 -0.91
CA HIS A 37 -1.29 -19.82 0.55
C HIS A 37 -2.10 -18.64 1.07
N ALA A 38 -3.13 -18.91 1.88
CA ALA A 38 -4.05 -17.90 2.40
C ALA A 38 -3.39 -16.88 3.35
N ASP A 39 -2.32 -17.26 4.03
CA ASP A 39 -1.54 -16.40 4.94
C ASP A 39 -0.38 -15.68 4.25
N TRP A 40 -0.16 -15.96 2.94
CA TRP A 40 0.92 -15.39 2.13
C TRP A 40 2.33 -15.77 2.61
N ILE A 41 2.42 -16.84 3.40
CA ILE A 41 3.66 -17.32 4.01
C ILE A 41 4.01 -18.70 3.46
N TYR A 42 5.26 -18.87 3.07
CA TYR A 42 5.83 -20.09 2.51
C TYR A 42 7.03 -20.52 3.35
N ARG A 43 7.36 -21.79 3.28
CA ARG A 43 8.62 -22.29 3.85
C ARG A 43 9.77 -22.01 2.87
N THR A 44 10.97 -21.83 3.40
CA THR A 44 12.18 -21.78 2.57
C THR A 44 12.28 -23.01 1.70
N GLY A 45 12.50 -22.85 0.38
CA GLY A 45 12.55 -23.93 -0.60
C GLY A 45 11.18 -24.32 -1.20
N GLU A 46 10.09 -23.86 -0.65
CA GLU A 46 8.75 -24.09 -1.18
C GLU A 46 8.50 -23.28 -2.44
N GLN A 47 7.72 -23.85 -3.38
CA GLN A 47 7.32 -23.15 -4.61
C GLN A 47 6.08 -22.32 -4.33
N ALA A 48 6.15 -21.03 -4.59
CA ALA A 48 5.01 -20.11 -4.47
C ALA A 48 4.41 -19.77 -5.83
N THR A 49 3.08 -19.64 -5.88
CA THR A 49 2.34 -19.16 -7.04
C THR A 49 1.35 -18.08 -6.65
N VAL A 50 1.08 -17.15 -7.57
CA VAL A 50 0.10 -16.09 -7.37
C VAL A 50 -0.83 -16.05 -8.57
N GLU A 51 -2.13 -16.20 -8.33
CA GLU A 51 -3.15 -15.88 -9.33
C GLU A 51 -3.33 -14.35 -9.35
N VAL A 52 -3.24 -13.78 -10.52
CA VAL A 52 -3.41 -12.35 -10.76
C VAL A 52 -4.65 -12.11 -11.60
N GLN A 53 -5.49 -11.18 -11.20
CA GLN A 53 -6.68 -10.79 -11.95
C GLN A 53 -6.67 -9.27 -12.16
N PHE A 54 -7.19 -8.84 -13.32
CA PHE A 54 -7.35 -7.42 -13.63
C PHE A 54 -8.74 -7.12 -14.17
N TYR A 55 -9.36 -6.10 -13.59
CA TYR A 55 -10.69 -5.61 -13.97
C TYR A 55 -10.61 -4.12 -14.30
N LYS A 56 -11.35 -3.70 -15.33
CA LYS A 56 -11.59 -2.28 -15.63
C LYS A 56 -13.10 -2.04 -15.68
N TYR A 57 -13.59 -1.09 -14.89
CA TYR A 57 -15.01 -0.85 -14.67
C TYR A 57 -15.80 -2.10 -14.24
N GLY A 58 -15.16 -2.96 -13.42
CA GLY A 58 -15.76 -4.22 -12.98
C GLY A 58 -15.76 -5.35 -14.03
N ILE A 59 -15.23 -5.12 -15.23
CA ILE A 59 -15.17 -6.09 -16.32
C ILE A 59 -13.77 -6.68 -16.40
N PRO A 60 -13.61 -8.03 -16.43
CA PRO A 60 -12.32 -8.67 -16.65
C PRO A 60 -11.72 -8.22 -17.99
N ARG A 61 -10.43 -7.92 -18.02
CA ARG A 61 -9.75 -7.47 -19.24
C ARG A 61 -8.56 -8.38 -19.55
N ASP A 62 -8.49 -8.78 -20.80
CA ASP A 62 -7.38 -9.52 -21.33
C ASP A 62 -6.22 -8.59 -21.69
N GLY A 63 -5.01 -9.13 -21.71
CA GLY A 63 -3.82 -8.37 -22.03
C GLY A 63 -2.54 -9.11 -21.64
N ILE A 64 -1.40 -8.48 -21.87
CA ILE A 64 -0.10 -9.03 -21.50
C ILE A 64 0.41 -8.26 -20.28
N VAL A 65 0.54 -8.97 -19.16
CA VAL A 65 1.16 -8.46 -17.96
C VAL A 65 2.66 -8.70 -18.03
N GLU A 66 3.44 -7.64 -18.00
CA GLU A 66 4.87 -7.71 -17.74
C GLU A 66 5.08 -7.80 -16.23
N TYR A 67 5.93 -8.70 -15.79
CA TYR A 67 6.21 -8.86 -14.37
C TYR A 67 7.70 -8.93 -14.07
N GLY A 68 8.05 -8.48 -12.87
CA GLY A 68 9.36 -8.65 -12.27
C GLY A 68 9.22 -9.25 -10.86
N ILE A 69 10.11 -10.15 -10.51
CA ILE A 69 10.18 -10.79 -9.21
C ILE A 69 11.57 -10.55 -8.64
N GLY A 70 11.63 -10.10 -7.38
CA GLY A 70 12.90 -9.87 -6.70
C GLY A 70 12.72 -9.92 -5.18
N ASN A 71 13.80 -9.82 -4.44
CA ASN A 71 13.71 -9.61 -3.00
C ASN A 71 13.17 -8.21 -2.70
N ASP A 72 12.54 -8.06 -1.55
CA ASP A 72 11.98 -6.78 -1.12
C ASP A 72 13.04 -5.66 -1.20
N LEU A 73 12.66 -4.54 -1.81
CA LEU A 73 13.50 -3.35 -2.04
C LEU A 73 14.77 -3.60 -2.89
N MET A 74 14.90 -4.77 -3.51
CA MET A 74 16.03 -5.10 -4.40
C MET A 74 15.58 -5.07 -5.86
N ALA A 75 16.56 -5.14 -6.77
CA ALA A 75 16.28 -5.30 -8.19
C ALA A 75 15.60 -6.65 -8.48
N ASP A 76 14.86 -6.72 -9.58
CA ASP A 76 14.28 -7.97 -10.06
C ASP A 76 15.38 -8.96 -10.44
N ASP A 77 15.29 -10.18 -9.92
CA ASP A 77 16.15 -11.30 -10.33
C ASP A 77 15.50 -12.15 -11.43
N THR A 78 14.20 -12.02 -11.60
CA THR A 78 13.41 -12.71 -12.62
C THR A 78 12.43 -11.74 -13.26
N THR A 79 12.33 -11.73 -14.57
CA THR A 79 11.33 -10.95 -15.30
C THR A 79 10.62 -11.82 -16.33
N GLY A 80 9.40 -11.48 -16.68
CA GLY A 80 8.65 -12.24 -17.66
C GLY A 80 7.38 -11.53 -18.11
N LYS A 81 6.61 -12.27 -18.93
CA LYS A 81 5.30 -11.85 -19.41
C LYS A 81 4.29 -12.97 -19.18
N ALA A 82 3.08 -12.62 -18.79
CA ALA A 82 1.96 -13.54 -18.64
C ALA A 82 0.74 -12.98 -19.38
N GLU A 83 0.00 -13.85 -20.05
CA GLU A 83 -1.23 -13.48 -20.74
C GLU A 83 -2.43 -13.60 -19.81
N LEU A 84 -3.16 -12.50 -19.63
CA LEU A 84 -4.48 -12.52 -18.96
C LEU A 84 -5.50 -13.11 -19.93
N LYS A 85 -6.12 -14.22 -19.54
CA LYS A 85 -7.25 -14.85 -20.23
C LYS A 85 -8.50 -14.74 -19.37
N SER A 86 -9.53 -14.12 -19.90
CA SER A 86 -10.71 -13.73 -19.11
C SER A 86 -10.31 -12.93 -17.85
N GLY A 87 -9.33 -12.04 -18.02
CA GLY A 87 -8.82 -11.20 -16.96
C GLY A 87 -7.93 -11.89 -15.93
N ARG A 88 -7.42 -13.14 -16.17
CA ARG A 88 -6.68 -13.93 -15.16
C ARG A 88 -5.40 -14.52 -15.72
N CYS A 89 -4.38 -14.61 -14.89
CA CYS A 89 -3.18 -15.41 -15.16
C CYS A 89 -2.57 -15.92 -13.85
N THR A 90 -1.72 -16.93 -13.94
CA THR A 90 -0.97 -17.45 -12.78
C THR A 90 0.52 -17.20 -13.01
N ILE A 91 1.18 -16.62 -12.01
CA ILE A 91 2.61 -16.32 -12.05
C ILE A 91 3.31 -17.17 -10.98
N LYS A 92 4.34 -17.89 -11.41
CA LYS A 92 5.21 -18.65 -10.50
C LYS A 92 6.23 -17.70 -9.89
N MET A 93 6.16 -17.51 -8.57
CA MET A 93 7.08 -16.68 -7.80
C MET A 93 8.45 -17.34 -7.58
N GLY A 94 8.55 -18.63 -7.87
CA GLY A 94 9.75 -19.42 -7.59
C GLY A 94 9.85 -19.81 -6.13
N THR A 95 11.07 -20.11 -5.71
CA THR A 95 11.43 -20.49 -4.34
C THR A 95 12.41 -19.49 -3.75
N ALA A 96 12.56 -19.48 -2.43
CA ALA A 96 13.66 -18.77 -1.76
C ALA A 96 14.50 -19.72 -0.92
N GLY A 97 15.82 -19.69 -1.10
CA GLY A 97 16.76 -20.53 -0.33
C GLY A 97 17.07 -20.00 1.06
N LYS A 98 16.65 -18.77 1.38
CA LYS A 98 16.86 -18.10 2.67
C LYS A 98 15.58 -17.38 3.11
N PRO A 99 15.38 -17.19 4.42
CA PRO A 99 14.27 -16.38 4.93
C PRO A 99 14.30 -14.96 4.34
N CYS A 100 13.20 -14.55 3.69
CA CYS A 100 13.09 -13.24 3.05
C CYS A 100 11.64 -12.92 2.70
N PHE A 101 11.42 -11.69 2.24
CA PHE A 101 10.23 -11.31 1.49
C PHE A 101 10.56 -11.20 0.01
N ARG A 102 9.65 -11.71 -0.85
CA ARG A 102 9.73 -11.59 -2.30
C ARG A 102 8.63 -10.67 -2.79
N ASP A 103 8.97 -9.82 -3.73
CA ASP A 103 8.09 -8.81 -4.32
C ASP A 103 7.79 -9.20 -5.77
N LEU A 104 6.51 -9.25 -6.13
CA LEU A 104 6.02 -9.40 -7.49
C LEU A 104 5.52 -8.03 -7.96
N ARG A 105 6.19 -7.45 -8.92
CA ARG A 105 5.82 -6.19 -9.57
C ARG A 105 5.12 -6.48 -10.90
N LEU A 106 3.95 -5.89 -11.09
CA LEU A 106 3.08 -6.10 -12.23
C LEU A 106 2.92 -4.81 -13.03
N ARG A 107 2.95 -4.92 -14.35
CA ARG A 107 2.68 -3.82 -15.27
C ARG A 107 1.82 -4.32 -16.43
N LEU A 108 0.67 -3.69 -16.64
CA LEU A 108 -0.22 -3.92 -17.77
C LEU A 108 -0.37 -2.62 -18.55
N ARG A 109 -0.19 -2.69 -19.86
CA ARG A 109 -0.53 -1.58 -20.77
C ARG A 109 -1.83 -1.92 -21.49
N LEU A 110 -2.84 -1.08 -21.30
CA LEU A 110 -4.17 -1.26 -21.88
C LEU A 110 -4.75 0.11 -22.25
N ASP A 111 -5.27 0.23 -23.48
CA ASP A 111 -5.92 1.44 -23.98
C ASP A 111 -5.06 2.71 -23.80
N GLY A 112 -3.74 2.62 -24.04
CA GLY A 112 -2.79 3.72 -23.88
C GLY A 112 -2.40 4.06 -22.44
N THR A 113 -2.99 3.39 -21.45
CA THR A 113 -2.71 3.60 -20.02
C THR A 113 -1.85 2.46 -19.47
N THR A 114 -0.95 2.77 -18.54
CA THR A 114 -0.15 1.80 -17.80
C THR A 114 -0.70 1.63 -16.40
N TYR A 115 -1.09 0.41 -16.06
CA TYR A 115 -1.56 0.00 -14.74
C TYR A 115 -0.45 -0.78 -14.05
N GLN A 116 -0.19 -0.46 -12.79
CA GLN A 116 0.86 -1.09 -11.99
C GLN A 116 0.29 -1.63 -10.68
N HIS A 117 0.86 -2.70 -10.21
CA HIS A 117 0.56 -3.28 -8.90
C HIS A 117 1.77 -4.05 -8.37
N HIS A 118 1.83 -4.27 -7.07
CA HIS A 118 2.82 -5.15 -6.48
C HIS A 118 2.21 -5.99 -5.36
N VAL A 119 2.81 -7.15 -5.14
CA VAL A 119 2.40 -8.14 -4.14
C VAL A 119 3.63 -8.68 -3.44
N LYS A 120 3.59 -8.80 -2.14
CA LYS A 120 4.67 -9.38 -1.35
C LYS A 120 4.23 -10.69 -0.71
N ILE A 121 5.13 -11.68 -0.75
CA ILE A 121 4.98 -12.93 -0.02
C ILE A 121 6.20 -13.15 0.89
N GLY A 122 6.01 -13.87 2.00
CA GLY A 122 7.07 -14.17 2.95
C GLY A 122 7.57 -15.61 2.84
N PHE A 123 8.89 -15.82 2.86
CA PHE A 123 9.50 -17.13 3.00
C PHE A 123 10.14 -17.25 4.38
N SER A 124 9.53 -18.07 5.27
CA SER A 124 9.94 -18.27 6.66
C SER A 124 10.33 -16.97 7.36
N PRO A 125 9.46 -15.92 7.31
CA PRO A 125 9.82 -14.58 7.81
C PRO A 125 10.16 -14.58 9.31
N GLU A 126 9.64 -15.54 10.07
CA GLU A 126 9.94 -15.75 11.50
C GLU A 126 11.42 -16.11 11.75
N LYS A 127 12.14 -16.55 10.70
CA LYS A 127 13.55 -16.92 10.76
C LYS A 127 14.50 -15.82 10.30
N ILE A 128 13.97 -14.67 9.87
CA ILE A 128 14.79 -13.53 9.49
C ILE A 128 15.58 -13.06 10.71
N ARG A 129 16.89 -12.92 10.55
CA ARG A 129 17.79 -12.42 11.59
C ARG A 129 18.29 -11.03 11.20
N PRO A 130 18.50 -10.15 12.16
CA PRO A 130 19.15 -8.86 11.91
C PRO A 130 20.49 -9.07 11.19
N TYR A 131 20.74 -8.29 10.15
CA TYR A 131 22.03 -8.32 9.44
C TYR A 131 23.15 -7.70 10.29
N THR A 132 22.80 -6.70 11.09
CA THR A 132 23.71 -6.00 11.98
C THR A 132 23.47 -6.40 13.43
N GLN A 133 24.52 -6.42 14.21
CA GLN A 133 24.42 -6.58 15.66
C GLN A 133 24.25 -5.21 16.31
N GLN A 134 23.48 -5.17 17.38
CA GLN A 134 23.38 -3.98 18.20
C GLN A 134 24.73 -3.64 18.79
N PRO A 135 25.24 -2.37 18.70
CA PRO A 135 26.46 -1.95 19.36
C PRO A 135 26.41 -2.26 20.86
N LYS A 136 27.55 -2.63 21.43
CA LYS A 136 27.62 -3.05 22.86
C LYS A 136 27.18 -1.91 23.81
N ASP A 137 27.44 -0.68 23.42
CA ASP A 137 27.15 0.53 24.18
C ASP A 137 25.78 1.15 23.86
N PHE A 138 24.98 0.52 22.99
CA PHE A 138 23.71 1.09 22.51
C PHE A 138 22.79 1.54 23.65
N LEU A 139 22.55 0.68 24.62
CA LEU A 139 21.65 1.01 25.73
C LEU A 139 22.24 2.09 26.64
N GLN A 140 23.53 2.06 26.87
CA GLN A 140 24.23 3.08 27.66
C GLN A 140 24.16 4.43 26.96
N PHE A 141 24.53 4.48 25.67
CA PHE A 141 24.49 5.69 24.85
C PHE A 141 23.11 6.34 24.89
N TRP A 142 22.05 5.57 24.63
CA TRP A 142 20.69 6.12 24.65
C TRP A 142 20.21 6.52 26.02
N SER A 143 20.58 5.78 27.06
CA SER A 143 20.28 6.15 28.47
C SER A 143 20.90 7.49 28.84
N GLU A 144 22.18 7.69 28.49
CA GLU A 144 22.89 8.95 28.75
C GLU A 144 22.33 10.10 27.91
N ALA A 145 22.04 9.88 26.64
CA ALA A 145 21.43 10.87 25.75
C ALA A 145 20.06 11.30 26.24
N LEU A 146 19.20 10.36 26.65
CA LEU A 146 17.90 10.66 27.23
C LEU A 146 18.00 11.42 28.56
N LYS A 147 18.94 11.03 29.43
CA LYS A 147 19.21 11.72 30.68
C LYS A 147 19.70 13.15 30.47
N ALA A 148 20.56 13.35 29.48
CA ALA A 148 21.02 14.67 29.10
C ALA A 148 19.89 15.51 28.53
N ASN A 149 19.06 14.96 27.65
CA ASN A 149 17.95 15.66 27.02
C ASN A 149 16.86 16.06 28.02
N ARG A 150 16.57 15.22 29.03
CA ARG A 150 15.58 15.52 30.08
C ARG A 150 15.91 16.74 30.93
N LYS A 151 17.15 17.23 30.91
CA LYS A 151 17.54 18.46 31.61
C LYS A 151 16.99 19.73 30.93
N PHE A 152 16.56 19.61 29.67
CA PHE A 152 16.05 20.74 28.92
C PHE A 152 14.52 20.67 28.81
N PRO A 153 13.79 21.74 29.14
CA PRO A 153 12.35 21.77 28.96
C PRO A 153 12.02 21.74 27.45
N LEU A 154 11.01 20.94 27.11
CA LEU A 154 10.45 20.95 25.76
C LEU A 154 9.79 22.31 25.51
N ARG A 155 10.35 23.08 24.59
CA ARG A 155 9.75 24.34 24.14
C ARG A 155 9.13 24.13 22.76
N TYR A 156 7.91 24.62 22.63
CA TYR A 156 7.19 24.56 21.36
C TYR A 156 6.26 25.74 21.20
N THR A 157 5.97 26.12 19.98
CA THR A 157 4.88 27.01 19.61
C THR A 157 3.80 26.21 18.88
N ARG A 158 2.55 26.61 19.07
CA ARG A 158 1.39 26.00 18.45
C ARG A 158 0.62 27.06 17.68
N GLU A 159 0.41 26.83 16.40
CA GLU A 159 -0.28 27.75 15.49
C GLU A 159 -1.46 27.00 14.86
N LEU A 160 -2.68 27.51 15.07
CA LEU A 160 -3.87 26.94 14.45
C LEU A 160 -3.81 27.13 12.94
N GLN A 161 -4.19 26.09 12.17
CA GLN A 161 -4.31 26.12 10.72
C GLN A 161 -5.80 26.10 10.35
N PRO A 162 -6.45 27.28 10.20
CA PRO A 162 -7.89 27.34 9.96
C PRO A 162 -8.31 26.66 8.66
N GLU A 163 -7.46 26.73 7.62
CA GLU A 163 -7.71 26.12 6.31
C GLU A 163 -7.68 24.58 6.32
N LEU A 164 -7.06 23.98 7.35
CA LEU A 164 -7.00 22.51 7.56
C LEU A 164 -7.94 22.05 8.68
N SER A 165 -8.64 22.99 9.33
CA SER A 165 -9.57 22.73 10.43
C SER A 165 -11.01 22.64 9.91
N ASN A 166 -11.91 22.01 10.69
CA ASN A 166 -13.34 21.95 10.41
C ASN A 166 -14.13 21.94 11.73
N ASP A 167 -15.48 21.86 11.66
CA ASP A 167 -16.39 21.93 12.82
C ASP A 167 -16.12 20.86 13.91
N LYS A 168 -15.38 19.79 13.58
CA LYS A 168 -15.14 18.65 14.47
C LYS A 168 -13.67 18.48 14.85
N THR A 169 -12.74 19.17 14.17
CA THR A 169 -11.31 18.92 14.32
C THR A 169 -10.52 20.20 14.10
N ASP A 170 -9.68 20.55 15.06
CA ASP A 170 -8.67 21.60 14.94
C ASP A 170 -7.34 21.01 14.49
N CYS A 171 -6.75 21.59 13.46
CA CYS A 171 -5.41 21.25 12.99
C CYS A 171 -4.41 22.30 13.47
N TYR A 172 -3.27 21.86 14.04
CA TYR A 172 -2.24 22.76 14.54
C TYR A 172 -0.88 22.45 13.93
N LEU A 173 -0.17 23.48 13.52
CA LEU A 173 1.26 23.40 13.25
C LEU A 173 2.02 23.54 14.57
N ILE A 174 2.80 22.51 14.93
CA ILE A 174 3.65 22.51 16.11
C ILE A 174 5.09 22.71 15.68
N LYS A 175 5.72 23.80 16.12
CA LYS A 175 7.14 24.10 15.89
C LYS A 175 7.90 23.79 17.18
N LEU A 176 8.83 22.85 17.12
CA LEU A 176 9.69 22.50 18.25
C LEU A 176 10.97 23.31 18.22
N GLU A 177 11.36 23.89 19.35
CA GLU A 177 12.65 24.54 19.50
C GLU A 177 13.71 23.48 19.86
N LEU A 178 14.64 23.23 18.95
CA LEU A 178 15.80 22.39 19.21
C LEU A 178 16.88 23.19 19.92
N ASN A 179 17.45 22.64 20.99
CA ASN A 179 18.56 23.26 21.70
C ASN A 179 19.78 23.39 20.75
N ARG A 180 20.30 24.60 20.62
CA ARG A 180 21.42 24.96 19.73
C ARG A 180 22.76 24.28 20.08
N HIS A 181 22.84 23.51 21.15
CA HIS A 181 24.11 22.92 21.61
C HIS A 181 24.49 21.57 20.94
N HIS A 182 23.70 21.11 19.94
CA HIS A 182 24.06 19.92 19.14
C HIS A 182 24.36 20.24 17.67
N GLN A 183 24.75 21.47 17.35
CA GLN A 183 25.38 21.80 16.08
C GLN A 183 26.90 21.91 16.28
N SER A 184 27.54 20.75 16.34
CA SER A 184 29.00 20.66 16.14
C SER A 184 29.30 19.35 15.38
#